data_c65dd2363b6fb8d86c7836090275c05f
#
_entry.id   c65dd2363b6fb8d86c7836090275c05f
#
_cell.length_a   1.000
_cell.length_b   1.000
_cell.length_c   1.000
_cell.angle_alpha   90.00
_cell.angle_beta   90.00
_cell.angle_gamma   90.00
#
_symmetry.space_group_name_H-M   'P 1'
#
loop_
_entity.id
_entity.type
_entity.pdbx_description
1 polymer ?
#
loop_
_entity_poly.entity_id
_entity_poly.type
_entity_poly.pdbx_seq_one_letter_code
_entity_poly.pdbx_strand_id
1 'polypeptide(L)'
;LKEILLGIGLAIIIFMAVIGLNVIPVILIVVLAAFFYLFMLNQGSIKFEELGSGSRRGPQVDFADIGGQDSAVNELKEALQFVVKPEAIYHMGIRPLRGVLLVGPPGTGKTLMAKAAASYTGSAFMAASGSEFIEVYAGVGAKRIRKLFNDARKKAHKEKKRSAIVFIDELDILGGKRGSHSSHLEYDQTLNQLLVEMDGISSNQEPYVLLIGATNRADMLDPALLRPGRFDRQVQVGLPDKSGRKTILDIHTRNKPISNAEVLDEIARATFGFSGAHLESLANEAAILALRETSPEIKNQHFREAIDKVIMGEKLDRRPTPVEMERISIHESGHALVSEMLEPGTVSSLTIIPRGKALGFMRKAPQDDQYLYTKDELDKQIMVMLAGALAEEIKFGNRSTGARNDFSQAWKLAREIVETGLSSLGIINGDDIPGETLYRECHKIIGDLEKITLDMLRNMEQSLYSLAKFLVEEESIDREHFLQFI
;
A
#
# COMPACT_ATOMS: atom_id res chain seq x y z
N LEU A 1 -34.64 -28.14 28.96
CA LEU A 1 -35.29 -28.56 27.69
C LEU A 1 -34.38 -29.49 26.86
N LYS A 2 -33.06 -29.19 26.71
CA LYS A 2 -32.11 -30.04 25.99
C LYS A 2 -31.89 -31.41 26.63
N GLU A 3 -31.81 -31.46 27.94
CA GLU A 3 -31.61 -32.70 28.69
C GLU A 3 -32.86 -33.62 28.64
N ILE A 4 -34.06 -33.03 28.64
CA ILE A 4 -35.33 -33.77 28.49
C ILE A 4 -35.43 -34.38 27.09
N LEU A 5 -35.08 -33.63 26.02
CA LEU A 5 -35.07 -34.14 24.64
C LEU A 5 -34.07 -35.29 24.44
N LEU A 6 -32.88 -35.18 25.06
CA LEU A 6 -31.86 -36.22 25.03
C LEU A 6 -32.33 -37.49 25.77
N GLY A 7 -33.01 -37.34 26.92
CA GLY A 7 -33.59 -38.42 27.67
C GLY A 7 -34.70 -39.15 26.90
N ILE A 8 -35.61 -38.43 26.25
CA ILE A 8 -36.67 -38.97 25.39
C ILE A 8 -36.08 -39.75 24.21
N GLY A 9 -35.04 -39.16 23.53
CA GLY A 9 -34.38 -39.82 22.41
C GLY A 9 -33.73 -41.16 22.82
N LEU A 10 -33.06 -41.19 23.97
CA LEU A 10 -32.44 -42.41 24.51
C LEU A 10 -33.49 -43.47 24.87
N ALA A 11 -34.60 -43.05 25.49
CA ALA A 11 -35.70 -43.94 25.85
C ALA A 11 -36.35 -44.58 24.60
N ILE A 12 -36.51 -43.82 23.50
CA ILE A 12 -37.05 -44.35 22.23
C ILE A 12 -36.09 -45.38 21.63
N ILE A 13 -34.80 -45.16 21.64
CA ILE A 13 -33.79 -46.10 21.12
C ILE A 13 -33.80 -47.41 21.91
N ILE A 14 -33.87 -47.32 23.25
CA ILE A 14 -33.93 -48.48 24.14
C ILE A 14 -35.24 -49.25 23.90
N PHE A 15 -36.38 -48.56 23.78
CA PHE A 15 -37.67 -49.18 23.51
C PHE A 15 -37.69 -49.92 22.16
N MET A 16 -37.15 -49.35 21.12
CA MET A 16 -36.99 -49.99 19.79
C MET A 16 -36.12 -51.26 19.87
N ALA A 17 -35.03 -51.20 20.64
CA ALA A 17 -34.15 -52.35 20.85
C ALA A 17 -34.88 -53.52 21.61
N VAL A 18 -35.70 -53.22 22.60
CA VAL A 18 -36.44 -54.18 23.36
C VAL A 18 -37.52 -54.90 22.53
N ILE A 19 -38.11 -54.20 21.54
CA ILE A 19 -39.11 -54.76 20.62
C ILE A 19 -38.45 -55.56 19.48
N GLY A 20 -37.12 -55.64 19.42
CA GLY A 20 -36.42 -56.41 18.40
C GLY A 20 -36.27 -55.67 17.03
N LEU A 21 -36.57 -54.37 16.97
CA LEU A 21 -36.33 -53.56 15.77
C LEU A 21 -34.84 -53.24 15.60
N ASN A 22 -34.40 -53.26 14.36
CA ASN A 22 -32.99 -52.91 14.06
C ASN A 22 -32.74 -51.42 14.33
N VAL A 23 -32.05 -51.12 15.44
CA VAL A 23 -31.73 -49.73 15.84
C VAL A 23 -30.53 -49.13 15.16
N ILE A 24 -29.76 -49.91 14.37
CA ILE A 24 -28.54 -49.45 13.69
C ILE A 24 -28.79 -48.24 12.77
N PRO A 25 -29.84 -48.21 11.92
CA PRO A 25 -30.10 -47.04 11.05
C PRO A 25 -30.42 -45.77 11.85
N VAL A 26 -31.13 -45.91 12.98
CA VAL A 26 -31.48 -44.73 13.82
C VAL A 26 -30.27 -44.18 14.52
N ILE A 27 -29.38 -45.01 15.03
CA ILE A 27 -28.12 -44.60 15.65
C ILE A 27 -27.24 -43.88 14.59
N LEU A 28 -27.18 -44.43 13.37
CA LEU A 28 -26.39 -43.86 12.29
C LEU A 28 -26.90 -42.46 11.89
N ILE A 29 -28.21 -42.25 11.82
CA ILE A 29 -28.84 -40.95 11.55
C ILE A 29 -28.53 -39.96 12.68
N VAL A 30 -28.61 -40.37 13.94
CA VAL A 30 -28.32 -39.53 15.10
C VAL A 30 -26.82 -39.11 15.11
N VAL A 31 -25.91 -40.04 14.83
CA VAL A 31 -24.47 -39.77 14.74
C VAL A 31 -24.19 -38.83 13.59
N LEU A 32 -24.79 -39.03 12.40
CA LEU A 32 -24.65 -38.15 11.23
C LEU A 32 -25.22 -36.76 11.55
N ALA A 33 -26.37 -36.65 12.18
CA ALA A 33 -26.95 -35.38 12.58
C ALA A 33 -26.10 -34.66 13.64
N ALA A 34 -25.54 -35.38 14.61
CA ALA A 34 -24.62 -34.84 15.61
C ALA A 34 -23.30 -34.38 14.95
N PHE A 35 -22.74 -35.16 14.02
CA PHE A 35 -21.57 -34.81 13.26
C PHE A 35 -21.82 -33.55 12.42
N PHE A 36 -22.95 -33.49 11.71
CA PHE A 36 -23.33 -32.31 10.92
C PHE A 36 -23.56 -31.07 11.79
N TYR A 37 -24.18 -31.27 12.97
CA TYR A 37 -24.36 -30.19 13.94
C TYR A 37 -23.01 -29.66 14.49
N LEU A 38 -22.10 -30.56 14.86
CA LEU A 38 -20.74 -30.21 15.30
C LEU A 38 -19.93 -29.56 14.16
N PHE A 39 -20.07 -30.04 12.92
CA PHE A 39 -19.47 -29.47 11.75
C PHE A 39 -20.00 -28.06 11.49
N MET A 40 -21.30 -27.81 11.57
CA MET A 40 -21.90 -26.47 11.48
C MET A 40 -21.46 -25.54 12.61
N LEU A 41 -21.28 -26.02 13.82
CA LEU A 41 -20.75 -25.23 14.94
C LEU A 41 -19.28 -24.83 14.72
N ASN A 42 -18.54 -25.66 14.02
CA ASN A 42 -17.10 -25.44 13.78
C ASN A 42 -16.78 -24.57 12.53
N GLN A 43 -17.72 -24.49 11.58
CA GLN A 43 -17.56 -23.65 10.37
C GLN A 43 -17.53 -22.14 10.63
N GLY A 44 -17.83 -21.67 11.84
CA GLY A 44 -17.85 -20.26 12.20
C GLY A 44 -16.65 -19.76 13.01
N SER A 45 -15.65 -20.60 13.31
CA SER A 45 -14.56 -20.21 14.20
C SER A 45 -13.31 -19.72 13.45
N ILE A 46 -13.40 -18.56 12.80
CA ILE A 46 -12.19 -17.80 12.49
C ILE A 46 -11.63 -17.33 13.83
N LYS A 47 -10.36 -17.64 14.08
CA LYS A 47 -9.57 -17.00 15.14
C LYS A 47 -9.03 -15.72 14.53
N PHE A 48 -9.60 -14.58 14.92
CA PHE A 48 -9.00 -13.28 14.60
C PHE A 48 -7.60 -13.19 15.21
N GLU A 49 -6.72 -12.45 14.56
CA GLU A 49 -5.35 -12.30 15.01
C GLU A 49 -5.32 -11.67 16.40
N GLU A 50 -5.09 -12.51 17.42
CA GLU A 50 -4.87 -12.11 18.79
C GLU A 50 -3.38 -11.74 18.95
N LEU A 51 -3.03 -10.47 18.83
CA LEU A 51 -1.71 -10.04 19.28
C LEU A 51 -1.64 -10.17 20.81
N GLY A 52 -1.01 -11.27 21.28
CA GLY A 52 -0.78 -11.50 22.69
C GLY A 52 -1.17 -12.88 23.26
N SER A 53 -1.71 -13.83 22.47
CA SER A 53 -2.09 -15.15 22.99
C SER A 53 -1.01 -16.24 22.91
N GLY A 54 0.23 -15.87 22.59
CA GLY A 54 1.40 -16.74 22.70
C GLY A 54 2.37 -16.19 23.74
N SER A 55 2.63 -16.99 24.77
CA SER A 55 3.61 -16.80 25.83
C SER A 55 4.94 -16.13 25.39
N ARG A 56 4.97 -14.83 25.34
CA ARG A 56 6.06 -13.87 25.43
C ARG A 56 5.51 -12.57 24.87
N ARG A 57 5.57 -11.48 25.66
CA ARG A 57 5.26 -10.12 25.20
C ARG A 57 6.03 -9.89 23.90
N GLY A 58 5.35 -9.96 22.76
CA GLY A 58 5.91 -9.46 21.51
C GLY A 58 6.33 -8.00 21.73
N PRO A 59 7.31 -7.46 21.02
CA PRO A 59 7.78 -6.11 21.21
C PRO A 59 6.56 -5.18 21.17
N GLN A 60 6.36 -4.44 22.26
CA GLN A 60 5.30 -3.47 22.40
C GLN A 60 5.63 -2.35 21.43
N VAL A 61 4.83 -2.20 20.37
CA VAL A 61 5.02 -1.14 19.37
C VAL A 61 4.65 0.19 20.01
N ASP A 62 5.56 1.16 19.97
CA ASP A 62 5.32 2.52 20.42
C ASP A 62 5.28 3.49 19.23
N PHE A 63 4.71 4.68 19.42
CA PHE A 63 4.76 5.75 18.43
C PHE A 63 6.19 6.21 18.10
N ALA A 64 7.17 5.96 18.97
CA ALA A 64 8.59 6.18 18.71
C ALA A 64 9.18 5.22 17.64
N ASP A 65 8.50 4.12 17.34
CA ASP A 65 8.89 3.17 16.29
C ASP A 65 8.32 3.57 14.92
N ILE A 66 7.55 4.65 14.84
CA ILE A 66 6.93 5.16 13.62
C ILE A 66 7.68 6.41 13.17
N GLY A 67 8.48 6.27 12.11
CA GLY A 67 9.18 7.38 11.51
C GLY A 67 8.38 8.07 10.40
N GLY A 68 8.63 9.38 10.22
CA GLY A 68 8.17 10.14 9.06
C GLY A 68 6.66 10.33 8.95
N GLN A 69 5.93 10.21 10.05
CA GLN A 69 4.47 10.36 10.12
C GLN A 69 4.05 11.27 11.29
N ASP A 70 4.87 12.28 11.63
CA ASP A 70 4.68 13.08 12.84
C ASP A 70 3.31 13.76 12.90
N SER A 71 2.84 14.32 11.79
CA SER A 71 1.52 14.94 11.70
C SER A 71 0.40 13.94 11.94
N ALA A 72 0.42 12.80 11.27
CA ALA A 72 -0.57 11.74 11.40
C ALA A 72 -0.57 11.13 12.82
N VAL A 73 0.63 10.93 13.40
CA VAL A 73 0.80 10.46 14.79
C VAL A 73 0.21 11.46 15.79
N ASN A 74 0.46 12.75 15.61
CA ASN A 74 -0.06 13.79 16.49
C ASN A 74 -1.60 13.89 16.40
N GLU A 75 -2.16 13.85 15.19
CA GLU A 75 -3.61 13.84 14.97
C GLU A 75 -4.26 12.59 15.59
N LEU A 76 -3.62 11.41 15.42
CA LEU A 76 -4.10 10.18 16.05
C LEU A 76 -4.01 10.25 17.57
N LYS A 77 -2.91 10.75 18.15
CA LYS A 77 -2.77 10.96 19.61
C LYS A 77 -3.84 11.90 20.16
N GLU A 78 -4.18 12.97 19.43
CA GLU A 78 -5.28 13.86 19.80
C GLU A 78 -6.61 13.09 19.84
N ALA A 79 -6.91 12.30 18.82
CA ALA A 79 -8.10 11.46 18.79
C ALA A 79 -8.12 10.45 19.95
N LEU A 80 -6.97 9.88 20.32
CA LEU A 80 -6.86 8.91 21.41
C LEU A 80 -7.04 9.50 22.80
N GLN A 81 -7.03 10.85 22.99
CA GLN A 81 -7.36 11.47 24.29
C GLN A 81 -8.75 11.07 24.77
N PHE A 82 -9.68 10.77 23.85
CA PHE A 82 -11.02 10.27 24.18
C PHE A 82 -10.99 8.93 24.94
N VAL A 83 -9.94 8.12 24.71
CA VAL A 83 -9.76 6.85 25.42
C VAL A 83 -8.93 7.04 26.70
N VAL A 84 -7.91 7.91 26.64
CA VAL A 84 -6.96 8.13 27.76
C VAL A 84 -7.56 8.97 28.88
N LYS A 85 -8.37 9.99 28.55
CA LYS A 85 -8.95 10.96 29.51
C LYS A 85 -10.47 11.09 29.33
N PRO A 86 -11.25 10.03 29.47
CA PRO A 86 -12.69 10.05 29.21
C PRO A 86 -13.45 11.02 30.13
N GLU A 87 -13.05 11.15 31.39
CA GLU A 87 -13.71 12.01 32.38
C GLU A 87 -13.61 13.51 32.01
N ALA A 88 -12.42 13.96 31.55
CA ALA A 88 -12.23 15.36 31.15
C ALA A 88 -13.08 15.73 29.94
N ILE A 89 -13.19 14.78 28.98
CA ILE A 89 -14.00 14.94 27.76
C ILE A 89 -15.48 14.99 28.10
N TYR A 90 -15.91 14.16 29.05
CA TYR A 90 -17.30 14.15 29.54
C TYR A 90 -17.69 15.44 30.21
N HIS A 91 -16.80 15.98 31.06
CA HIS A 91 -17.02 17.30 31.73
C HIS A 91 -17.15 18.45 30.74
N MET A 92 -16.50 18.40 29.61
CA MET A 92 -16.61 19.39 28.55
C MET A 92 -17.83 19.21 27.62
N GLY A 93 -18.67 18.20 27.85
CA GLY A 93 -19.82 17.91 27.01
C GLY A 93 -19.44 17.44 25.58
N ILE A 94 -18.21 17.01 25.37
CA ILE A 94 -17.73 16.55 24.06
C ILE A 94 -18.24 15.14 23.82
N ARG A 95 -18.76 14.91 22.60
CA ARG A 95 -19.24 13.60 22.19
C ARG A 95 -18.09 12.62 22.01
N PRO A 96 -18.19 11.38 22.53
CA PRO A 96 -17.18 10.36 22.39
C PRO A 96 -16.91 10.00 20.93
N LEU A 97 -15.65 9.81 20.59
CA LEU A 97 -15.19 9.40 19.27
C LEU A 97 -15.43 7.90 19.08
N ARG A 98 -16.18 7.50 18.07
CA ARG A 98 -16.50 6.08 17.83
C ARG A 98 -15.53 5.40 16.86
N GLY A 99 -15.00 6.14 15.91
CA GLY A 99 -14.09 5.62 14.90
C GLY A 99 -13.08 6.62 14.39
N VAL A 100 -11.89 6.10 14.07
CA VAL A 100 -10.80 6.80 13.37
C VAL A 100 -10.51 6.05 12.08
N LEU A 101 -10.47 6.75 10.95
CA LEU A 101 -10.10 6.20 9.66
C LEU A 101 -8.69 6.63 9.28
N LEU A 102 -7.79 5.67 9.09
CA LEU A 102 -6.45 5.89 8.56
C LEU A 102 -6.49 5.76 7.04
N VAL A 103 -6.16 6.83 6.33
CA VAL A 103 -6.24 6.89 4.87
C VAL A 103 -4.85 7.11 4.28
N GLY A 104 -4.47 6.35 3.27
CA GLY A 104 -3.20 6.59 2.58
C GLY A 104 -2.68 5.38 1.79
N PRO A 105 -1.59 5.56 1.04
CA PRO A 105 -1.00 4.50 0.22
C PRO A 105 -0.60 3.26 1.01
N PRO A 106 -0.44 2.11 0.37
CA PRO A 106 0.02 0.89 1.03
C PRO A 106 1.46 1.06 1.56
N GLY A 107 1.77 0.36 2.65
CA GLY A 107 3.11 0.37 3.24
C GLY A 107 3.50 1.65 3.98
N THR A 108 2.57 2.57 4.27
CA THR A 108 2.83 3.82 5.02
C THR A 108 2.76 3.65 6.54
N GLY A 109 2.50 2.44 7.05
CA GLY A 109 2.52 2.15 8.48
C GLY A 109 1.16 2.24 9.19
N LYS A 110 0.02 2.25 8.47
CA LYS A 110 -1.34 2.33 9.05
C LYS A 110 -1.60 1.27 10.12
N THR A 111 -1.26 0.01 9.84
CA THR A 111 -1.39 -1.10 10.79
C THR A 111 -0.48 -0.93 12.01
N LEU A 112 0.75 -0.40 11.80
CA LEU A 112 1.69 -0.10 12.88
C LEU A 112 1.15 1.01 13.78
N MET A 113 0.55 2.05 13.21
CA MET A 113 -0.10 3.13 13.95
C MET A 113 -1.26 2.63 14.83
N ALA A 114 -2.07 1.70 14.31
CA ALA A 114 -3.16 1.11 15.10
C ALA A 114 -2.63 0.28 16.29
N LYS A 115 -1.52 -0.45 16.11
CA LYS A 115 -0.83 -1.19 17.19
C LYS A 115 -0.25 -0.23 18.24
N ALA A 116 0.42 0.83 17.79
CA ALA A 116 0.95 1.87 18.67
C ALA A 116 -0.16 2.60 19.46
N ALA A 117 -1.30 2.85 18.83
CA ALA A 117 -2.47 3.41 19.48
C ALA A 117 -2.98 2.53 20.63
N ALA A 118 -3.00 1.22 20.44
CA ALA A 118 -3.40 0.27 21.49
C ALA A 118 -2.39 0.24 22.65
N SER A 119 -1.09 0.28 22.34
CA SER A 119 -0.04 0.39 23.36
C SER A 119 -0.15 1.70 24.15
N TYR A 120 -0.29 2.82 23.47
CA TYR A 120 -0.37 4.15 24.05
C TYR A 120 -1.58 4.30 24.98
N THR A 121 -2.74 3.73 24.63
CA THR A 121 -3.97 3.80 25.41
C THR A 121 -4.09 2.69 26.45
N GLY A 122 -3.17 1.72 26.46
CA GLY A 122 -3.28 0.51 27.29
C GLY A 122 -4.49 -0.37 26.95
N SER A 123 -5.05 -0.24 25.73
CA SER A 123 -6.26 -0.95 25.29
C SER A 123 -5.97 -2.41 24.91
N ALA A 124 -6.98 -3.27 24.97
CA ALA A 124 -6.95 -4.57 24.32
C ALA A 124 -6.99 -4.36 22.80
N PHE A 125 -6.23 -5.15 22.03
CA PHE A 125 -6.14 -4.99 20.58
C PHE A 125 -6.65 -6.22 19.86
N MET A 126 -7.58 -6.01 18.90
CA MET A 126 -8.07 -7.04 17.98
C MET A 126 -7.97 -6.50 16.57
N ALA A 127 -7.42 -7.31 15.65
CA ALA A 127 -7.27 -6.95 14.26
C ALA A 127 -8.01 -7.96 13.36
N ALA A 128 -8.52 -7.45 12.25
CA ALA A 128 -9.09 -8.24 11.17
C ALA A 128 -8.84 -7.53 9.82
N SER A 129 -8.77 -8.28 8.73
CA SER A 129 -8.82 -7.73 7.38
C SER A 129 -10.27 -7.66 6.89
N GLY A 130 -10.61 -6.63 6.09
CA GLY A 130 -11.90 -6.52 5.41
C GLY A 130 -12.28 -7.77 4.62
N SER A 131 -11.31 -8.43 4.02
CA SER A 131 -11.48 -9.68 3.28
C SER A 131 -12.00 -10.85 4.13
N GLU A 132 -11.75 -10.88 5.45
CA GLU A 132 -12.22 -11.95 6.34
C GLU A 132 -13.74 -11.96 6.54
N PHE A 133 -14.41 -10.86 6.18
CA PHE A 133 -15.86 -10.72 6.35
C PHE A 133 -16.65 -11.04 5.08
N ILE A 134 -15.95 -11.32 3.96
CA ILE A 134 -16.58 -11.68 2.70
C ILE A 134 -16.70 -13.18 2.61
N GLU A 135 -17.92 -13.65 2.37
CA GLU A 135 -18.24 -15.07 2.21
C GLU A 135 -19.34 -15.26 1.17
N VAL A 136 -19.43 -16.47 0.64
CA VAL A 136 -20.45 -16.84 -0.35
C VAL A 136 -21.85 -17.01 0.31
N TYR A 137 -21.89 -17.25 1.64
CA TYR A 137 -23.12 -17.53 2.35
C TYR A 137 -23.65 -16.30 3.09
N ALA A 138 -24.90 -15.93 2.79
CA ALA A 138 -25.56 -14.76 3.36
C ALA A 138 -25.56 -14.74 4.90
N GLY A 139 -25.22 -13.60 5.49
CA GLY A 139 -25.23 -13.35 6.92
C GLY A 139 -24.03 -13.87 7.71
N VAL A 140 -23.06 -14.53 7.08
CA VAL A 140 -21.84 -14.99 7.76
C VAL A 140 -20.94 -13.80 8.08
N GLY A 141 -20.75 -12.87 7.15
CA GLY A 141 -19.97 -11.65 7.37
C GLY A 141 -20.50 -10.80 8.52
N ALA A 142 -21.82 -10.59 8.58
CA ALA A 142 -22.45 -9.86 9.68
C ALA A 142 -22.26 -10.55 11.06
N LYS A 143 -22.30 -11.88 11.11
CA LYS A 143 -22.00 -12.64 12.33
C LYS A 143 -20.54 -12.48 12.77
N ARG A 144 -19.60 -12.44 11.81
CA ARG A 144 -18.17 -12.26 12.09
C ARG A 144 -17.89 -10.87 12.64
N ILE A 145 -18.48 -9.82 12.08
CA ILE A 145 -18.36 -8.46 12.63
C ILE A 145 -18.85 -8.41 14.06
N ARG A 146 -20.06 -8.91 14.34
CA ARG A 146 -20.57 -8.97 15.71
C ARG A 146 -19.66 -9.75 16.65
N LYS A 147 -19.10 -10.86 16.16
CA LYS A 147 -18.15 -11.68 16.94
C LYS A 147 -16.88 -10.89 17.25
N LEU A 148 -16.29 -10.18 16.28
CA LEU A 148 -15.09 -9.37 16.46
C LEU A 148 -15.25 -8.34 17.59
N PHE A 149 -16.34 -7.58 17.59
CA PHE A 149 -16.61 -6.60 18.65
C PHE A 149 -16.84 -7.25 20.02
N ASN A 150 -17.55 -8.38 20.05
CA ASN A 150 -17.78 -9.13 21.29
C ASN A 150 -16.49 -9.73 21.85
N ASP A 151 -15.63 -10.27 20.98
CA ASP A 151 -14.34 -10.85 21.38
C ASP A 151 -13.38 -9.75 21.86
N ALA A 152 -13.40 -8.56 21.25
CA ALA A 152 -12.66 -7.40 21.72
C ALA A 152 -13.07 -6.97 23.14
N ARG A 153 -14.38 -6.90 23.42
CA ARG A 153 -14.91 -6.61 24.77
C ARG A 153 -14.49 -7.68 25.78
N LYS A 154 -14.64 -8.97 25.42
CA LYS A 154 -14.23 -10.11 26.28
C LYS A 154 -12.74 -10.08 26.59
N LYS A 155 -11.91 -9.77 25.58
CA LYS A 155 -10.46 -9.66 25.74
C LYS A 155 -10.09 -8.56 26.70
N ALA A 156 -10.70 -7.36 26.55
CA ALA A 156 -10.47 -6.25 27.45
C ALA A 156 -10.85 -6.63 28.91
N HIS A 157 -12.00 -7.27 29.13
CA HIS A 157 -12.38 -7.77 30.44
C HIS A 157 -11.39 -8.80 31.01
N LYS A 158 -10.95 -9.77 30.19
CA LYS A 158 -9.96 -10.79 30.58
C LYS A 158 -8.63 -10.16 30.99
N GLU A 159 -8.19 -9.14 30.23
CA GLU A 159 -6.94 -8.41 30.48
C GLU A 159 -7.11 -7.29 31.53
N LYS A 160 -8.29 -7.11 32.11
CA LYS A 160 -8.63 -6.05 33.07
C LYS A 160 -8.35 -4.65 32.54
N LYS A 161 -8.57 -4.43 31.25
CA LYS A 161 -8.41 -3.16 30.55
C LYS A 161 -9.74 -2.42 30.44
N ARG A 162 -9.71 -1.07 30.53
CA ARG A 162 -10.91 -0.21 30.43
C ARG A 162 -11.39 -0.02 29.00
N SER A 163 -10.55 -0.36 28.01
CA SER A 163 -10.85 -0.12 26.61
C SER A 163 -10.31 -1.22 25.69
N ALA A 164 -10.88 -1.32 24.50
CA ALA A 164 -10.43 -2.14 23.41
C ALA A 164 -10.34 -1.33 22.13
N ILE A 165 -9.32 -1.59 21.32
CA ILE A 165 -9.21 -1.10 19.94
C ILE A 165 -9.49 -2.26 19.01
N VAL A 166 -10.49 -2.09 18.16
CA VAL A 166 -10.79 -2.95 17.03
C VAL A 166 -10.17 -2.32 15.80
N PHE A 167 -9.30 -3.03 15.11
CA PHE A 167 -8.66 -2.58 13.87
C PHE A 167 -9.18 -3.38 12.69
N ILE A 168 -9.63 -2.70 11.64
CA ILE A 168 -10.04 -3.34 10.38
C ILE A 168 -9.19 -2.75 9.26
N ASP A 169 -8.32 -3.59 8.69
CA ASP A 169 -7.53 -3.23 7.51
C ASP A 169 -8.35 -3.45 6.22
N GLU A 170 -7.95 -2.77 5.14
CA GLU A 170 -8.63 -2.87 3.84
C GLU A 170 -10.14 -2.65 3.93
N LEU A 171 -10.55 -1.62 4.66
CA LEU A 171 -11.96 -1.34 4.94
C LEU A 171 -12.80 -1.10 3.66
N ASP A 172 -12.16 -0.64 2.58
CA ASP A 172 -12.78 -0.44 1.27
C ASP A 172 -13.36 -1.73 0.67
N ILE A 173 -12.84 -2.89 1.05
CA ILE A 173 -13.40 -4.18 0.65
C ILE A 173 -14.80 -4.39 1.24
N LEU A 174 -15.03 -3.96 2.50
CA LEU A 174 -16.33 -4.07 3.18
C LEU A 174 -17.26 -2.90 2.88
N GLY A 175 -16.67 -1.72 2.79
CA GLY A 175 -17.36 -0.44 2.76
C GLY A 175 -17.51 0.14 1.36
N GLY A 176 -17.39 -0.64 0.28
CA GLY A 176 -17.50 -0.16 -1.10
C GLY A 176 -18.85 0.47 -1.41
N LYS A 177 -18.86 1.48 -2.32
CA LYS A 177 -20.09 2.15 -2.78
C LYS A 177 -21.11 1.15 -3.31
N ARG A 178 -22.35 1.32 -2.90
CA ARG A 178 -23.48 0.49 -3.33
C ARG A 178 -23.61 0.53 -4.85
N GLY A 179 -23.78 -0.64 -5.47
CA GLY A 179 -24.00 -0.74 -6.92
C GLY A 179 -22.77 -1.10 -7.76
N SER A 180 -21.60 -1.26 -7.18
CA SER A 180 -20.36 -1.56 -7.94
C SER A 180 -20.07 -3.05 -8.18
N HIS A 181 -20.78 -3.98 -7.52
CA HIS A 181 -20.55 -5.43 -7.62
C HIS A 181 -21.83 -6.23 -7.74
N SER A 182 -21.79 -7.38 -8.39
CA SER A 182 -22.94 -8.25 -8.68
C SER A 182 -23.49 -9.09 -7.51
N SER A 183 -22.87 -9.05 -6.32
CA SER A 183 -23.27 -9.80 -5.11
C SER A 183 -23.75 -8.88 -3.97
N HIS A 184 -24.70 -8.00 -4.27
CA HIS A 184 -25.07 -6.85 -3.43
C HIS A 184 -25.58 -7.16 -2.01
N LEU A 185 -26.34 -8.24 -1.83
CA LEU A 185 -27.07 -8.47 -0.57
C LEU A 185 -26.17 -8.79 0.62
N GLU A 186 -25.05 -9.48 0.43
CA GLU A 186 -24.17 -9.89 1.51
C GLU A 186 -23.26 -8.76 1.98
N TYR A 187 -22.70 -8.01 1.03
CA TYR A 187 -21.91 -6.80 1.33
C TYR A 187 -22.75 -5.78 2.10
N ASP A 188 -23.97 -5.51 1.65
CA ASP A 188 -24.87 -4.59 2.31
C ASP A 188 -25.25 -5.04 3.73
N GLN A 189 -25.45 -6.35 3.97
CA GLN A 189 -25.73 -6.87 5.29
C GLN A 189 -24.52 -6.76 6.24
N THR A 190 -23.32 -7.02 5.72
CA THR A 190 -22.07 -6.93 6.46
C THR A 190 -21.76 -5.50 6.82
N LEU A 191 -21.86 -4.57 5.85
CA LEU A 191 -21.72 -3.14 6.08
C LEU A 191 -22.74 -2.61 7.08
N ASN A 192 -24.01 -2.95 6.92
CA ASN A 192 -25.06 -2.53 7.85
C ASN A 192 -24.80 -3.06 9.28
N GLN A 193 -24.27 -4.29 9.43
CA GLN A 193 -23.89 -4.78 10.76
C GLN A 193 -22.72 -3.98 11.35
N LEU A 194 -21.71 -3.59 10.54
CA LEU A 194 -20.63 -2.72 10.99
C LEU A 194 -21.17 -1.38 11.48
N LEU A 195 -22.09 -0.77 10.73
CA LEU A 195 -22.74 0.48 11.10
C LEU A 195 -23.52 0.35 12.41
N VAL A 196 -24.22 -0.77 12.62
CA VAL A 196 -24.94 -1.08 13.87
C VAL A 196 -23.97 -1.20 15.05
N GLU A 197 -22.86 -1.92 14.88
CA GLU A 197 -21.86 -2.03 15.97
C GLU A 197 -21.23 -0.67 16.29
N MET A 198 -20.93 0.17 15.28
CA MET A 198 -20.43 1.53 15.49
C MET A 198 -21.46 2.40 16.20
N ASP A 199 -22.72 2.36 15.79
CA ASP A 199 -23.80 3.14 16.41
C ASP A 199 -24.07 2.66 17.85
N GLY A 200 -23.80 1.37 18.14
CA GLY A 200 -23.89 0.78 19.47
C GLY A 200 -22.73 1.11 20.41
N ILE A 201 -21.65 1.76 19.94
CA ILE A 201 -20.55 2.20 20.81
C ILE A 201 -21.05 3.36 21.67
N SER A 202 -21.05 3.16 22.99
CA SER A 202 -21.47 4.13 23.98
C SER A 202 -20.33 4.43 24.96
N SER A 203 -20.20 5.70 25.35
CA SER A 203 -19.23 6.14 26.37
C SER A 203 -19.46 5.54 27.75
N ASN A 204 -20.71 5.09 28.02
CA ASN A 204 -21.10 4.55 29.32
C ASN A 204 -20.93 3.03 29.42
N GLN A 205 -20.44 2.38 28.34
CA GLN A 205 -20.15 0.95 28.35
C GLN A 205 -18.67 0.70 28.67
N GLU A 206 -18.40 -0.02 29.74
CA GLU A 206 -17.07 -0.57 30.01
C GLU A 206 -17.03 -2.05 29.57
N PRO A 207 -16.02 -2.47 28.81
CA PRO A 207 -14.93 -1.67 28.24
C PRO A 207 -15.39 -0.81 27.06
N TYR A 208 -14.84 0.41 26.96
CA TYR A 208 -15.04 1.29 25.81
C TYR A 208 -14.36 0.71 24.58
N VAL A 209 -15.06 0.72 23.44
CA VAL A 209 -14.49 0.20 22.17
C VAL A 209 -14.26 1.36 21.21
N LEU A 210 -13.04 1.47 20.68
CA LEU A 210 -12.71 2.38 19.58
C LEU A 210 -12.45 1.57 18.32
N LEU A 211 -13.12 1.90 17.22
CA LEU A 211 -12.83 1.31 15.91
C LEU A 211 -11.77 2.13 15.18
N ILE A 212 -10.70 1.50 14.70
CA ILE A 212 -9.75 2.10 13.77
C ILE A 212 -9.87 1.36 12.44
N GLY A 213 -10.30 2.04 11.39
CA GLY A 213 -10.32 1.53 10.03
C GLY A 213 -9.08 1.97 9.27
N ALA A 214 -8.60 1.16 8.33
CA ALA A 214 -7.55 1.55 7.39
C ALA A 214 -8.00 1.29 5.95
N THR A 215 -7.70 2.21 5.06
CA THR A 215 -7.99 2.07 3.62
C THR A 215 -6.94 2.78 2.77
N ASN A 216 -6.72 2.24 1.58
CA ASN A 216 -5.93 2.89 0.54
C ASN A 216 -6.81 3.74 -0.41
N ARG A 217 -8.14 3.55 -0.36
CA ARG A 217 -9.10 4.09 -1.32
C ARG A 217 -10.33 4.67 -0.61
N ALA A 218 -10.15 5.80 0.07
CA ALA A 218 -11.23 6.48 0.78
C ALA A 218 -12.38 6.92 -0.15
N ASP A 219 -12.07 7.19 -1.42
CA ASP A 219 -13.02 7.53 -2.49
C ASP A 219 -14.03 6.42 -2.79
N MET A 220 -13.67 5.18 -2.50
CA MET A 220 -14.53 4.00 -2.71
C MET A 220 -15.46 3.69 -1.55
N LEU A 221 -15.25 4.30 -0.38
CA LEU A 221 -16.06 4.01 0.80
C LEU A 221 -17.50 4.54 0.67
N ASP A 222 -18.45 3.77 1.22
CA ASP A 222 -19.85 4.20 1.35
C ASP A 222 -19.93 5.46 2.22
N PRO A 223 -20.55 6.54 1.77
CA PRO A 223 -20.69 7.78 2.53
C PRO A 223 -21.31 7.59 3.92
N ALA A 224 -22.06 6.53 4.13
CA ALA A 224 -22.64 6.21 5.44
C ALA A 224 -21.58 5.97 6.52
N LEU A 225 -20.41 5.43 6.18
CA LEU A 225 -19.30 5.24 7.10
C LEU A 225 -18.68 6.57 7.56
N LEU A 226 -18.70 7.57 6.69
CA LEU A 226 -18.07 8.88 6.92
C LEU A 226 -19.01 9.90 7.60
N ARG A 227 -20.25 9.48 7.91
CA ARG A 227 -21.21 10.35 8.61
C ARG A 227 -20.77 10.58 10.06
N PRO A 228 -21.04 11.79 10.63
CA PRO A 228 -20.77 12.08 12.04
C PRO A 228 -21.38 11.03 12.96
N GLY A 229 -20.58 10.51 13.89
CA GLY A 229 -20.95 9.43 14.78
C GLY A 229 -20.48 8.06 14.36
N ARG A 230 -19.67 7.97 13.30
CA ARG A 230 -19.05 6.74 12.82
C ARG A 230 -17.55 6.94 12.70
N PHE A 231 -17.00 7.14 11.49
CA PHE A 231 -15.61 7.59 11.38
C PHE A 231 -15.56 9.11 11.48
N ASP A 232 -15.52 9.59 12.72
CA ASP A 232 -15.55 11.03 13.04
C ASP A 232 -14.22 11.74 12.70
N ARG A 233 -13.13 11.00 12.65
CA ARG A 233 -11.79 11.50 12.32
C ARG A 233 -11.19 10.69 11.17
N GLN A 234 -10.63 11.40 10.20
CA GLN A 234 -9.86 10.82 9.09
C GLN A 234 -8.43 11.33 9.21
N VAL A 235 -7.51 10.43 9.47
CA VAL A 235 -6.07 10.73 9.59
C VAL A 235 -5.39 10.34 8.29
N GLN A 236 -4.76 11.31 7.62
CA GLN A 236 -4.02 11.09 6.39
C GLN A 236 -2.62 10.56 6.70
N VAL A 237 -2.31 9.35 6.22
CA VAL A 237 -1.03 8.67 6.40
C VAL A 237 -0.34 8.62 5.03
N GLY A 238 0.30 9.72 4.66
CA GLY A 238 0.93 9.91 3.34
C GLY A 238 2.26 9.16 3.18
N LEU A 239 2.86 9.31 2.01
CA LEU A 239 4.26 8.92 1.83
C LEU A 239 5.15 9.86 2.65
N PRO A 240 6.26 9.35 3.23
CA PRO A 240 7.16 10.18 4.02
C PRO A 240 7.91 11.16 3.13
N ASP A 241 8.12 12.38 3.62
CA ASP A 241 9.04 13.35 3.05
C ASP A 241 10.49 12.90 3.25
N LYS A 242 11.46 13.64 2.71
CA LYS A 242 12.89 13.31 2.81
C LYS A 242 13.35 13.13 4.26
N SER A 243 12.91 14.00 5.17
CA SER A 243 13.22 13.90 6.60
C SER A 243 12.64 12.64 7.21
N GLY A 244 11.39 12.36 6.88
CA GLY A 244 10.69 11.14 7.31
C GLY A 244 11.35 9.87 6.78
N ARG A 245 11.79 9.85 5.51
CA ARG A 245 12.50 8.70 4.95
C ARG A 245 13.81 8.44 5.67
N LYS A 246 14.57 9.51 6.01
CA LYS A 246 15.77 9.39 6.83
C LYS A 246 15.47 8.77 8.19
N THR A 247 14.46 9.29 8.89
CA THR A 247 14.02 8.77 10.20
C THR A 247 13.63 7.29 10.11
N ILE A 248 12.91 6.88 9.06
CA ILE A 248 12.55 5.47 8.84
C ILE A 248 13.79 4.62 8.59
N LEU A 249 14.72 5.09 7.77
CA LEU A 249 16.00 4.40 7.54
C LEU A 249 16.80 4.26 8.82
N ASP A 250 16.89 5.31 9.66
CA ASP A 250 17.54 5.27 10.98
C ASP A 250 16.92 4.20 11.87
N ILE A 251 15.59 4.06 11.89
CA ILE A 251 14.89 3.03 12.67
C ILE A 251 15.27 1.63 12.18
N HIS A 252 15.21 1.37 10.87
CA HIS A 252 15.43 0.03 10.31
C HIS A 252 16.91 -0.36 10.20
N THR A 253 17.82 0.59 10.42
CA THR A 253 19.27 0.35 10.41
C THR A 253 19.92 0.43 11.78
N ARG A 254 19.16 0.75 12.83
CA ARG A 254 19.64 0.93 14.21
C ARG A 254 20.56 -0.21 14.72
N ASN A 255 20.29 -1.45 14.29
CA ASN A 255 21.03 -2.65 14.67
C ASN A 255 21.89 -3.21 13.52
N LYS A 256 22.18 -2.42 12.50
CA LYS A 256 22.96 -2.86 11.34
C LYS A 256 24.31 -2.11 11.29
N PRO A 257 25.41 -2.78 10.92
CA PRO A 257 26.72 -2.14 10.81
C PRO A 257 26.78 -1.29 9.54
N ILE A 258 26.58 0.01 9.67
CA ILE A 258 26.66 0.97 8.56
C ILE A 258 28.02 1.64 8.60
N SER A 259 28.67 1.77 7.44
CA SER A 259 30.00 2.37 7.30
C SER A 259 30.04 3.86 7.67
N ASN A 260 29.00 4.62 7.31
CA ASN A 260 28.87 6.05 7.62
C ASN A 260 27.40 6.45 7.69
N ALA A 261 27.02 7.22 8.73
CA ALA A 261 25.64 7.72 8.91
C ALA A 261 25.20 8.71 7.82
N GLU A 262 26.13 9.41 7.17
CA GLU A 262 25.84 10.35 6.05
C GLU A 262 25.25 9.63 4.83
N VAL A 263 25.54 8.33 4.67
CA VAL A 263 24.96 7.49 3.62
C VAL A 263 23.43 7.52 3.68
N LEU A 264 22.83 7.51 4.89
CA LEU A 264 21.37 7.49 5.03
C LEU A 264 20.70 8.78 4.53
N ASP A 265 21.39 9.92 4.57
CA ASP A 265 20.87 11.18 4.03
C ASP A 265 20.86 11.15 2.49
N GLU A 266 21.91 10.61 1.88
CA GLU A 266 21.97 10.40 0.42
C GLU A 266 20.88 9.42 -0.04
N ILE A 267 20.71 8.30 0.69
CA ILE A 267 19.70 7.30 0.37
C ILE A 267 18.30 7.86 0.55
N ALA A 268 18.04 8.67 1.58
CA ALA A 268 16.76 9.35 1.76
C ALA A 268 16.43 10.29 0.59
N ARG A 269 17.43 10.96 -0.03
CA ARG A 269 17.23 11.73 -1.26
C ARG A 269 16.90 10.84 -2.46
N ALA A 270 17.65 9.74 -2.61
CA ALA A 270 17.51 8.84 -3.75
C ALA A 270 16.22 8.00 -3.74
N THR A 271 15.46 8.01 -2.64
CA THR A 271 14.26 7.18 -2.43
C THR A 271 12.95 7.99 -2.40
N PHE A 272 12.88 9.05 -3.22
CA PHE A 272 11.62 9.80 -3.39
C PHE A 272 10.46 8.86 -3.76
N GLY A 273 9.30 9.04 -3.12
CA GLY A 273 8.13 8.23 -3.36
C GLY A 273 8.13 6.83 -2.68
N PHE A 274 9.18 6.49 -1.91
CA PHE A 274 9.19 5.24 -1.15
C PHE A 274 8.29 5.33 0.08
N SER A 275 7.51 4.26 0.29
CA SER A 275 6.77 4.05 1.53
C SER A 275 7.69 3.50 2.63
N GLY A 276 7.22 3.49 3.88
CA GLY A 276 7.96 2.87 5.00
C GLY A 276 8.34 1.41 4.74
N ALA A 277 7.44 0.63 4.14
CA ALA A 277 7.70 -0.76 3.78
C ALA A 277 8.79 -0.91 2.70
N HIS A 278 8.84 0.01 1.72
CA HIS A 278 9.92 0.02 0.74
C HIS A 278 11.28 0.32 1.40
N LEU A 279 11.33 1.25 2.37
CA LEU A 279 12.55 1.62 3.08
C LEU A 279 13.02 0.50 4.03
N GLU A 280 12.10 -0.21 4.68
CA GLU A 280 12.41 -1.42 5.45
C GLU A 280 13.03 -2.50 4.57
N SER A 281 12.39 -2.80 3.43
CA SER A 281 12.90 -3.75 2.44
C SER A 281 14.27 -3.35 1.94
N LEU A 282 14.48 -2.07 1.65
CA LEU A 282 15.75 -1.51 1.23
C LEU A 282 16.86 -1.74 2.26
N ALA A 283 16.60 -1.42 3.53
CA ALA A 283 17.57 -1.61 4.61
C ALA A 283 17.93 -3.08 4.83
N ASN A 284 16.97 -3.98 4.65
CA ASN A 284 17.22 -5.42 4.74
C ASN A 284 18.00 -5.93 3.54
N GLU A 285 17.64 -5.50 2.32
CA GLU A 285 18.30 -5.93 1.10
C GLU A 285 19.76 -5.44 1.04
N ALA A 286 20.04 -4.20 1.45
CA ALA A 286 21.41 -3.69 1.55
C ALA A 286 22.27 -4.53 2.51
N ALA A 287 21.69 -4.98 3.63
CA ALA A 287 22.40 -5.87 4.56
C ALA A 287 22.64 -7.26 3.94
N ILE A 288 21.69 -7.80 3.17
CA ILE A 288 21.85 -9.08 2.48
C ILE A 288 22.96 -8.98 1.41
N LEU A 289 23.03 -7.88 0.66
CA LEU A 289 24.06 -7.65 -0.33
C LEU A 289 25.45 -7.57 0.32
N ALA A 290 25.59 -6.80 1.42
CA ALA A 290 26.82 -6.72 2.17
C ALA A 290 27.27 -8.11 2.70
N LEU A 291 26.33 -8.92 3.19
CA LEU A 291 26.61 -10.28 3.64
C LEU A 291 27.09 -11.19 2.50
N ARG A 292 26.49 -11.10 1.32
CA ARG A 292 26.91 -11.87 0.12
C ARG A 292 28.31 -11.51 -0.32
N GLU A 293 28.70 -10.25 -0.20
CA GLU A 293 30.05 -9.77 -0.51
C GLU A 293 31.06 -9.98 0.63
N THR A 294 30.63 -10.65 1.74
CA THR A 294 31.44 -10.81 2.94
C THR A 294 31.99 -9.49 3.50
N SER A 295 31.27 -8.39 3.26
CA SER A 295 31.63 -7.08 3.78
C SER A 295 31.26 -6.97 5.26
N PRO A 296 32.16 -6.48 6.14
CA PRO A 296 31.84 -6.28 7.55
C PRO A 296 30.85 -5.16 7.80
N GLU A 297 30.67 -4.28 6.83
CA GLU A 297 29.82 -3.08 6.93
C GLU A 297 28.97 -2.90 5.69
N ILE A 298 27.80 -2.26 5.87
CA ILE A 298 26.90 -1.88 4.77
C ILE A 298 27.40 -0.54 4.21
N LYS A 299 27.90 -0.57 2.97
CA LYS A 299 28.41 0.60 2.25
C LYS A 299 27.32 1.23 1.39
N ASN A 300 27.58 2.45 0.90
CA ASN A 300 26.67 3.18 -0.02
C ASN A 300 26.32 2.36 -1.27
N GLN A 301 27.29 1.63 -1.85
CA GLN A 301 27.03 0.81 -3.04
C GLN A 301 25.99 -0.28 -2.77
N HIS A 302 25.97 -0.91 -1.57
CA HIS A 302 24.96 -1.93 -1.22
C HIS A 302 23.56 -1.31 -1.17
N PHE A 303 23.42 -0.10 -0.64
CA PHE A 303 22.15 0.62 -0.66
C PHE A 303 21.72 1.01 -2.08
N ARG A 304 22.62 1.49 -2.91
CA ARG A 304 22.32 1.84 -4.31
C ARG A 304 21.82 0.62 -5.09
N GLU A 305 22.49 -0.53 -4.95
CA GLU A 305 22.05 -1.78 -5.58
C GLU A 305 20.72 -2.29 -5.00
N ALA A 306 20.51 -2.13 -3.69
CA ALA A 306 19.27 -2.47 -3.02
C ALA A 306 18.10 -1.58 -3.50
N ILE A 307 18.31 -0.29 -3.78
CA ILE A 307 17.28 0.58 -4.37
C ILE A 307 16.81 -0.01 -5.71
N ASP A 308 17.76 -0.37 -6.59
CA ASP A 308 17.42 -0.96 -7.89
C ASP A 308 16.63 -2.24 -7.74
N LYS A 309 17.03 -3.08 -6.79
CA LYS A 309 16.35 -4.34 -6.52
C LYS A 309 14.94 -4.14 -5.97
N VAL A 310 14.73 -3.17 -5.08
CA VAL A 310 13.39 -2.86 -4.51
C VAL A 310 12.46 -2.27 -5.56
N ILE A 311 12.96 -1.40 -6.46
CA ILE A 311 12.15 -0.76 -7.50
C ILE A 311 11.84 -1.75 -8.64
N MET A 312 12.85 -2.45 -9.14
CA MET A 312 12.79 -3.19 -10.40
C MET A 312 12.75 -4.70 -10.22
N GLY A 313 13.05 -5.21 -9.02
CA GLY A 313 13.18 -6.63 -8.74
C GLY A 313 14.60 -7.18 -8.94
N GLU A 314 14.74 -8.48 -8.83
CA GLU A 314 16.02 -9.20 -8.97
C GLU A 314 16.57 -9.08 -10.40
N LYS A 315 17.90 -9.13 -10.53
CA LYS A 315 18.56 -9.28 -11.84
C LYS A 315 18.08 -10.56 -12.51
N LEU A 316 17.75 -10.47 -13.78
CA LEU A 316 17.30 -11.62 -14.55
C LEU A 316 18.49 -12.32 -15.23
N ASP A 317 18.49 -13.66 -15.22
CA ASP A 317 19.48 -14.46 -15.97
C ASP A 317 19.29 -14.37 -17.47
N ARG A 318 18.15 -13.84 -17.92
CA ARG A 318 17.87 -13.65 -19.36
C ARG A 318 18.73 -12.52 -19.90
N ARG A 319 19.66 -12.85 -20.80
CA ARG A 319 20.45 -11.88 -21.53
C ARG A 319 19.76 -11.52 -22.84
N PRO A 320 19.50 -10.23 -23.10
CA PRO A 320 19.07 -9.77 -24.42
C PRO A 320 20.12 -10.11 -25.48
N THR A 321 19.69 -10.26 -26.73
CA THR A 321 20.61 -10.42 -27.84
C THR A 321 21.47 -9.16 -28.04
N PRO A 322 22.66 -9.24 -28.67
CA PRO A 322 23.49 -8.05 -28.91
C PRO A 322 22.73 -6.91 -29.61
N VAL A 323 21.84 -7.24 -30.54
CA VAL A 323 21.00 -6.25 -31.25
C VAL A 323 19.98 -5.61 -30.29
N GLU A 324 19.39 -6.39 -29.40
CA GLU A 324 18.49 -5.85 -28.37
C GLU A 324 19.26 -5.01 -27.35
N MET A 325 20.47 -5.42 -26.95
CA MET A 325 21.31 -4.63 -26.04
C MET A 325 21.67 -3.28 -26.63
N GLU A 326 22.05 -3.21 -27.92
CA GLU A 326 22.31 -1.94 -28.60
C GLU A 326 21.04 -1.07 -28.63
N ARG A 327 19.87 -1.65 -28.89
CA ARG A 327 18.61 -0.90 -28.91
C ARG A 327 18.23 -0.38 -27.52
N ILE A 328 18.39 -1.19 -26.47
CA ILE A 328 18.13 -0.78 -25.08
C ILE A 328 19.09 0.35 -24.68
N SER A 329 20.39 0.23 -25.03
CA SER A 329 21.35 1.27 -24.68
C SER A 329 21.05 2.62 -25.36
N ILE A 330 20.61 2.61 -26.61
CA ILE A 330 20.15 3.81 -27.34
C ILE A 330 18.92 4.40 -26.64
N HIS A 331 17.96 3.56 -26.26
CA HIS A 331 16.74 3.96 -25.57
C HIS A 331 17.04 4.67 -24.24
N GLU A 332 17.81 4.01 -23.36
CA GLU A 332 18.16 4.56 -22.04
C GLU A 332 19.05 5.81 -22.17
N SER A 333 19.95 5.85 -23.15
CA SER A 333 20.77 7.03 -23.44
C SER A 333 19.92 8.21 -23.90
N GLY A 334 18.85 7.96 -24.66
CA GLY A 334 17.89 9.00 -25.06
C GLY A 334 17.21 9.63 -23.85
N HIS A 335 16.69 8.80 -22.94
CA HIS A 335 16.11 9.29 -21.69
C HIS A 335 17.08 10.13 -20.87
N ALA A 336 18.32 9.66 -20.72
CA ALA A 336 19.33 10.32 -19.91
C ALA A 336 19.76 11.69 -20.48
N LEU A 337 20.04 11.75 -21.76
CA LEU A 337 20.47 13.00 -22.40
C LEU A 337 19.38 14.08 -22.33
N VAL A 338 18.15 13.73 -22.67
CA VAL A 338 17.03 14.67 -22.59
C VAL A 338 16.74 15.07 -21.14
N SER A 339 16.81 14.14 -20.20
CA SER A 339 16.61 14.44 -18.77
C SER A 339 17.65 15.43 -18.26
N GLU A 340 18.94 15.20 -18.54
CA GLU A 340 20.01 16.09 -18.06
C GLU A 340 19.99 17.46 -18.75
N MET A 341 19.57 17.50 -20.03
CA MET A 341 19.45 18.78 -20.76
C MET A 341 18.32 19.66 -20.22
N LEU A 342 17.18 19.04 -19.86
CA LEU A 342 16.00 19.75 -19.34
C LEU A 342 16.12 20.07 -17.84
N GLU A 343 16.76 19.19 -17.09
CA GLU A 343 16.90 19.26 -15.63
C GLU A 343 18.31 18.81 -15.24
N PRO A 344 19.31 19.68 -15.32
CA PRO A 344 20.69 19.32 -14.97
C PRO A 344 20.83 18.85 -13.52
N GLY A 345 21.56 17.76 -13.31
CA GLY A 345 21.76 17.20 -11.98
C GLY A 345 20.83 16.08 -11.58
N THR A 346 19.84 15.74 -12.41
CA THR A 346 18.82 14.74 -12.05
C THR A 346 19.18 13.30 -12.40
N VAL A 347 20.03 13.08 -13.40
CA VAL A 347 20.46 11.72 -13.78
C VAL A 347 21.49 11.20 -12.79
N SER A 348 21.17 10.09 -12.13
CA SER A 348 22.02 9.44 -11.11
C SER A 348 22.81 8.25 -11.68
N SER A 349 22.19 7.41 -12.49
CA SER A 349 22.81 6.23 -13.11
C SER A 349 21.99 5.73 -14.29
N LEU A 350 22.66 5.00 -15.20
CA LEU A 350 22.01 4.26 -16.30
C LEU A 350 22.44 2.81 -16.24
N THR A 351 21.55 1.90 -16.62
CA THR A 351 21.90 0.47 -16.73
C THR A 351 21.04 -0.21 -17.79
N ILE A 352 21.65 -1.18 -18.47
CA ILE A 352 20.98 -2.08 -19.40
C ILE A 352 20.91 -3.52 -18.86
N ILE A 353 21.20 -3.71 -17.58
CA ILE A 353 21.06 -4.99 -16.89
C ILE A 353 19.57 -5.25 -16.66
N PRO A 354 19.00 -6.33 -17.25
CA PRO A 354 17.59 -6.63 -17.10
C PRO A 354 17.21 -6.93 -15.64
N ARG A 355 16.13 -6.30 -15.16
CA ARG A 355 15.55 -6.57 -13.83
C ARG A 355 14.02 -6.64 -13.92
N GLY A 356 13.44 -7.65 -13.34
CA GLY A 356 11.98 -7.80 -13.30
C GLY A 356 11.30 -7.66 -14.66
N LYS A 357 10.62 -6.54 -14.93
CA LYS A 357 9.95 -6.26 -16.21
C LYS A 357 10.71 -5.28 -17.10
N ALA A 358 11.77 -4.66 -16.60
CA ALA A 358 12.57 -3.68 -17.35
C ALA A 358 13.83 -4.34 -17.93
N LEU A 359 14.16 -3.98 -19.16
CA LEU A 359 15.38 -4.45 -19.84
C LEU A 359 16.56 -3.49 -19.60
N GLY A 360 16.29 -2.24 -19.27
CA GLY A 360 17.20 -1.21 -18.85
C GLY A 360 16.45 -0.15 -18.07
N PHE A 361 17.13 0.77 -17.44
CA PHE A 361 16.51 1.95 -16.85
C PHE A 361 17.53 3.08 -16.55
N MET A 362 17.02 4.31 -16.60
CA MET A 362 17.68 5.50 -16.11
C MET A 362 17.15 5.85 -14.74
N ARG A 363 18.02 6.03 -13.72
CA ARG A 363 17.62 6.49 -12.40
C ARG A 363 17.71 8.02 -12.32
N LYS A 364 16.60 8.63 -11.92
CA LYS A 364 16.57 10.03 -11.48
C LYS A 364 16.74 10.12 -9.96
N ALA A 365 17.49 11.11 -9.51
CA ALA A 365 17.57 11.50 -8.11
C ALA A 365 17.23 13.00 -8.04
N PRO A 366 15.95 13.36 -7.83
CA PRO A 366 15.57 14.75 -7.66
C PRO A 366 16.26 15.35 -6.43
N GLN A 367 16.62 16.64 -6.50
CA GLN A 367 17.32 17.30 -5.40
C GLN A 367 16.41 17.47 -4.18
N ASP A 368 15.12 17.76 -4.41
CA ASP A 368 14.11 17.96 -3.37
C ASP A 368 12.80 17.27 -3.75
N ASP A 369 11.98 17.01 -2.73
CA ASP A 369 10.62 16.45 -2.90
C ASP A 369 9.71 17.55 -3.47
N GLN A 370 9.13 17.32 -4.65
CA GLN A 370 8.23 18.24 -5.33
C GLN A 370 6.80 17.71 -5.30
N TYR A 371 5.86 18.55 -4.89
CA TYR A 371 4.45 18.22 -4.75
C TYR A 371 3.53 19.00 -5.69
N LEU A 372 4.01 20.09 -6.29
CA LEU A 372 3.28 20.89 -7.25
C LEU A 372 4.08 21.00 -8.54
N TYR A 373 3.43 20.75 -9.66
CA TYR A 373 4.05 20.80 -10.96
C TYR A 373 3.40 21.89 -11.81
N THR A 374 4.24 22.71 -12.44
CA THR A 374 3.83 23.64 -13.49
C THR A 374 3.66 22.89 -14.81
N LYS A 375 2.97 23.52 -15.77
CA LYS A 375 2.84 22.97 -17.13
C LYS A 375 4.20 22.64 -17.74
N ASP A 376 5.16 23.56 -17.62
CA ASP A 376 6.51 23.38 -18.19
C ASP A 376 7.23 22.17 -17.60
N GLU A 377 7.06 21.88 -16.30
CA GLU A 377 7.64 20.71 -15.65
C GLU A 377 6.98 19.41 -16.10
N LEU A 378 5.64 19.41 -16.29
CA LEU A 378 4.93 18.26 -16.84
C LEU A 378 5.32 18.01 -18.31
N ASP A 379 5.46 19.09 -19.11
CA ASP A 379 5.93 19.00 -20.49
C ASP A 379 7.35 18.40 -20.55
N LYS A 380 8.28 18.82 -19.68
CA LYS A 380 9.62 18.23 -19.57
C LYS A 380 9.58 16.74 -19.22
N GLN A 381 8.73 16.34 -18.28
CA GLN A 381 8.56 14.93 -17.94
C GLN A 381 8.05 14.10 -19.13
N ILE A 382 7.08 14.63 -19.89
CA ILE A 382 6.60 13.98 -21.13
C ILE A 382 7.73 13.84 -22.14
N MET A 383 8.53 14.89 -22.35
CA MET A 383 9.66 14.86 -23.27
C MET A 383 10.68 13.78 -22.90
N VAL A 384 10.98 13.65 -21.61
CA VAL A 384 11.86 12.57 -21.13
C VAL A 384 11.26 11.20 -21.41
N MET A 385 9.94 11.00 -21.20
CA MET A 385 9.27 9.72 -21.50
C MET A 385 9.27 9.37 -22.99
N LEU A 386 9.21 10.35 -23.86
CA LEU A 386 9.25 10.13 -25.32
C LEU A 386 10.67 9.86 -25.84
N ALA A 387 11.69 10.34 -25.14
CA ALA A 387 13.06 10.40 -25.62
C ALA A 387 13.66 9.03 -25.98
N GLY A 388 13.38 7.97 -25.21
CA GLY A 388 13.90 6.63 -25.51
C GLY A 388 13.42 6.11 -26.86
N ALA A 389 12.12 6.17 -27.14
CA ALA A 389 11.55 5.74 -28.41
C ALA A 389 12.02 6.58 -29.60
N LEU A 390 12.18 7.89 -29.40
CA LEU A 390 12.68 8.80 -30.43
C LEU A 390 14.17 8.58 -30.73
N ALA A 391 14.97 8.25 -29.72
CA ALA A 391 16.37 7.85 -29.90
C ALA A 391 16.49 6.57 -30.74
N GLU A 392 15.62 5.56 -30.46
CA GLU A 392 15.54 4.37 -31.32
C GLU A 392 15.19 4.71 -32.77
N GLU A 393 14.24 5.61 -32.99
CA GLU A 393 13.84 6.04 -34.33
C GLU A 393 14.96 6.75 -35.09
N ILE A 394 15.74 7.59 -34.43
CA ILE A 394 16.92 8.24 -35.03
C ILE A 394 17.94 7.19 -35.47
N LYS A 395 18.25 6.20 -34.64
CA LYS A 395 19.30 5.22 -34.91
C LYS A 395 18.86 4.12 -35.86
N PHE A 396 17.65 3.59 -35.68
CA PHE A 396 17.19 2.38 -36.38
C PHE A 396 16.08 2.63 -37.41
N GLY A 397 15.57 3.88 -37.51
CA GLY A 397 14.44 4.23 -38.39
C GLY A 397 13.09 3.66 -37.95
N ASN A 398 13.00 3.05 -36.75
CA ASN A 398 11.77 2.51 -36.17
C ASN A 398 11.85 2.45 -34.64
N ARG A 399 10.67 2.43 -33.99
CA ARG A 399 10.48 2.29 -32.54
C ARG A 399 10.21 0.82 -32.17
N SER A 400 10.49 0.43 -30.94
CA SER A 400 10.20 -0.88 -30.41
C SER A 400 9.04 -0.90 -29.41
N THR A 401 8.60 -2.09 -29.04
CA THR A 401 7.58 -2.27 -27.99
C THR A 401 8.10 -1.97 -26.58
N GLY A 402 9.42 -1.74 -26.42
CA GLY A 402 10.06 -1.39 -25.16
C GLY A 402 9.48 -0.12 -24.54
N ALA A 403 9.16 0.88 -25.38
CA ALA A 403 8.59 2.17 -24.98
C ALA A 403 7.11 2.13 -24.51
N ARG A 404 6.47 0.96 -24.39
CA ARG A 404 5.05 0.87 -24.03
C ARG A 404 4.72 1.54 -22.70
N ASN A 405 5.57 1.35 -21.70
CA ASN A 405 5.36 1.96 -20.38
C ASN A 405 5.52 3.47 -20.43
N ASP A 406 6.53 3.96 -21.15
CA ASP A 406 6.84 5.38 -21.29
C ASP A 406 5.69 6.12 -21.99
N PHE A 407 5.16 5.56 -23.07
CA PHE A 407 3.95 6.09 -23.72
C PHE A 407 2.73 6.11 -22.80
N SER A 408 2.54 5.09 -21.98
CA SER A 408 1.46 5.07 -20.99
C SER A 408 1.63 6.16 -19.93
N GLN A 409 2.85 6.44 -19.49
CA GLN A 409 3.14 7.51 -18.54
C GLN A 409 3.00 8.89 -19.19
N ALA A 410 3.55 9.09 -20.38
CA ALA A 410 3.40 10.33 -21.14
C ALA A 410 1.92 10.68 -21.37
N TRP A 411 1.09 9.67 -21.71
CA TRP A 411 -0.34 9.86 -21.87
C TRP A 411 -1.06 10.28 -20.58
N LYS A 412 -0.68 9.69 -19.43
CA LYS A 412 -1.23 10.07 -18.13
C LYS A 412 -0.89 11.53 -17.78
N LEU A 413 0.36 11.96 -18.01
CA LEU A 413 0.77 13.34 -17.75
C LEU A 413 0.05 14.32 -18.69
N ALA A 414 -0.08 14.00 -19.97
CA ALA A 414 -0.83 14.83 -20.92
C ALA A 414 -2.31 14.97 -20.50
N ARG A 415 -2.90 13.89 -20.01
CA ARG A 415 -4.26 13.91 -19.46
C ARG A 415 -4.36 14.78 -18.21
N GLU A 416 -3.38 14.68 -17.30
CA GLU A 416 -3.30 15.52 -16.11
C GLU A 416 -3.22 17.01 -16.46
N ILE A 417 -2.41 17.40 -17.46
CA ILE A 417 -2.35 18.77 -17.99
C ILE A 417 -3.73 19.27 -18.43
N VAL A 418 -4.51 18.41 -19.10
CA VAL A 418 -5.85 18.77 -19.56
C VAL A 418 -6.83 18.88 -18.40
N GLU A 419 -6.89 17.87 -17.51
CA GLU A 419 -7.84 17.81 -16.40
C GLU A 419 -7.60 18.86 -15.32
N THR A 420 -6.35 19.32 -15.16
CA THR A 420 -5.99 20.41 -14.22
C THR A 420 -6.13 21.81 -14.81
N GLY A 421 -6.62 21.93 -16.06
CA GLY A 421 -6.84 23.21 -16.70
C GLY A 421 -5.59 23.91 -17.23
N LEU A 422 -4.47 23.19 -17.33
CA LEU A 422 -3.18 23.72 -17.82
C LEU A 422 -3.01 23.64 -19.35
N SER A 423 -4.01 23.08 -20.04
CA SER A 423 -4.01 22.96 -21.51
C SER A 423 -4.62 24.20 -22.20
N SER A 424 -4.63 24.20 -23.52
CA SER A 424 -5.25 25.25 -24.32
C SER A 424 -6.78 25.32 -24.16
N LEU A 425 -7.42 24.30 -23.57
CA LEU A 425 -8.85 24.30 -23.25
C LEU A 425 -9.19 25.17 -22.03
N GLY A 426 -8.19 25.56 -21.23
CA GLY A 426 -8.39 26.33 -20.01
C GLY A 426 -9.03 25.52 -18.88
N ILE A 427 -9.70 26.22 -17.95
CA ILE A 427 -10.33 25.60 -16.78
C ILE A 427 -11.61 24.91 -17.22
N ILE A 428 -11.66 23.60 -17.06
CA ILE A 428 -12.80 22.73 -17.40
C ILE A 428 -13.03 21.73 -16.28
N ASN A 429 -14.26 21.24 -16.16
CA ASN A 429 -14.55 20.12 -15.27
C ASN A 429 -14.10 18.81 -15.95
N GLY A 430 -13.13 18.10 -15.39
CA GLY A 430 -12.57 16.87 -15.98
C GLY A 430 -13.61 15.79 -16.28
N ASP A 431 -14.65 15.69 -15.44
CA ASP A 431 -15.72 14.70 -15.60
C ASP A 431 -16.67 15.02 -16.78
N ASP A 432 -16.73 16.29 -17.21
CA ASP A 432 -17.62 16.75 -18.26
C ASP A 432 -16.93 16.84 -19.66
N ILE A 433 -15.64 16.50 -19.76
CA ILE A 433 -14.91 16.56 -21.03
C ILE A 433 -15.35 15.41 -21.94
N PRO A 434 -15.85 15.69 -23.16
CA PRO A 434 -16.10 14.63 -24.14
C PRO A 434 -14.81 13.84 -24.43
N GLY A 435 -14.88 12.52 -24.38
CA GLY A 435 -13.70 11.64 -24.54
C GLY A 435 -12.91 11.91 -25.82
N GLU A 436 -13.58 12.28 -26.92
CA GLU A 436 -12.94 12.66 -28.18
C GLU A 436 -12.13 13.96 -28.06
N THR A 437 -12.65 14.95 -27.35
CA THR A 437 -11.97 16.25 -27.12
C THR A 437 -10.74 16.03 -26.24
N LEU A 438 -10.86 15.25 -25.16
CA LEU A 438 -9.75 14.87 -24.29
C LEU A 438 -8.66 14.15 -25.08
N TYR A 439 -9.04 13.14 -25.88
CA TYR A 439 -8.09 12.40 -26.72
C TYR A 439 -7.34 13.32 -27.69
N ARG A 440 -8.05 14.21 -28.38
CA ARG A 440 -7.48 15.14 -29.36
C ARG A 440 -6.48 16.10 -28.72
N GLU A 441 -6.82 16.65 -27.55
CA GLU A 441 -5.94 17.61 -26.87
C GLU A 441 -4.69 16.89 -26.30
N CYS A 442 -4.84 15.71 -25.68
CA CYS A 442 -3.69 14.90 -25.25
C CYS A 442 -2.77 14.53 -26.43
N HIS A 443 -3.35 14.13 -27.56
CA HIS A 443 -2.58 13.77 -28.75
C HIS A 443 -1.84 14.97 -29.32
N LYS A 444 -2.45 16.17 -29.30
CA LYS A 444 -1.80 17.41 -29.70
C LYS A 444 -0.62 17.75 -28.81
N ILE A 445 -0.79 17.70 -27.47
CA ILE A 445 0.29 17.97 -26.49
C ILE A 445 1.46 17.01 -26.75
N ILE A 446 1.20 15.72 -26.82
CA ILE A 446 2.24 14.71 -27.07
C ILE A 446 2.93 14.95 -28.41
N GLY A 447 2.19 15.21 -29.50
CA GLY A 447 2.75 15.41 -30.83
C GLY A 447 3.61 16.68 -30.95
N ASP A 448 3.26 17.73 -30.23
CA ASP A 448 4.07 18.96 -30.20
C ASP A 448 5.37 18.75 -29.42
N LEU A 449 5.31 18.08 -28.26
CA LEU A 449 6.48 17.76 -27.45
C LEU A 449 7.40 16.72 -28.13
N GLU A 450 6.83 15.78 -28.87
CA GLU A 450 7.57 14.81 -29.68
C GLU A 450 8.49 15.49 -30.69
N LYS A 451 8.00 16.48 -31.41
CA LYS A 451 8.80 17.24 -32.37
C LYS A 451 9.98 17.95 -31.70
N ILE A 452 9.72 18.64 -30.58
CA ILE A 452 10.74 19.35 -29.80
C ILE A 452 11.80 18.35 -29.32
N THR A 453 11.38 17.22 -28.76
CA THR A 453 12.30 16.19 -28.24
C THR A 453 13.14 15.57 -29.36
N LEU A 454 12.53 15.31 -30.52
CA LEU A 454 13.26 14.78 -31.68
C LEU A 454 14.34 15.72 -32.14
N ASP A 455 14.05 17.04 -32.24
CA ASP A 455 15.04 18.04 -32.62
C ASP A 455 16.16 18.17 -31.58
N MET A 456 15.86 18.08 -30.30
CA MET A 456 16.88 18.03 -29.24
C MET A 456 17.83 16.86 -29.41
N LEU A 457 17.26 15.63 -29.58
CA LEU A 457 18.06 14.41 -29.75
C LEU A 457 18.92 14.44 -31.02
N ARG A 458 18.43 15.02 -32.13
CA ARG A 458 19.22 15.20 -33.37
C ARG A 458 20.43 16.09 -33.14
N ASN A 459 20.25 17.14 -32.35
CA ASN A 459 21.38 18.03 -32.02
C ASN A 459 22.43 17.35 -31.13
N MET A 460 22.06 16.28 -30.43
CA MET A 460 22.94 15.51 -29.54
C MET A 460 23.25 14.09 -30.10
N GLU A 461 23.08 13.86 -31.41
CA GLU A 461 23.21 12.56 -32.03
C GLU A 461 24.57 11.90 -31.76
N GLN A 462 25.64 12.65 -31.80
CA GLN A 462 26.99 12.15 -31.52
C GLN A 462 27.14 11.70 -30.06
N SER A 463 26.65 12.49 -29.11
CA SER A 463 26.62 12.15 -27.67
C SER A 463 25.77 10.88 -27.43
N LEU A 464 24.62 10.81 -28.09
CA LEU A 464 23.72 9.65 -28.02
C LEU A 464 24.42 8.34 -28.40
N TYR A 465 25.12 8.34 -29.55
CA TYR A 465 25.79 7.13 -30.02
C TYR A 465 27.02 6.79 -29.18
N SER A 466 27.77 7.77 -28.72
CA SER A 466 28.96 7.56 -27.88
C SER A 466 28.56 7.00 -26.50
N LEU A 467 27.56 7.60 -25.88
CA LEU A 467 27.00 7.15 -24.58
C LEU A 467 26.45 5.74 -24.69
N ALA A 468 25.63 5.47 -25.71
CA ALA A 468 25.04 4.15 -25.91
C ALA A 468 26.11 3.06 -26.14
N LYS A 469 27.13 3.35 -26.90
CA LYS A 469 28.26 2.42 -27.10
C LYS A 469 28.97 2.12 -25.80
N PHE A 470 29.28 3.13 -25.00
CA PHE A 470 29.92 2.97 -23.69
C PHE A 470 29.02 2.17 -22.72
N LEU A 471 27.71 2.43 -22.76
CA LEU A 471 26.74 1.72 -21.92
C LEU A 471 26.61 0.23 -22.30
N VAL A 472 26.83 -0.16 -23.56
CA VAL A 472 26.92 -1.57 -23.98
C VAL A 472 28.17 -2.25 -23.40
N GLU A 473 29.30 -1.52 -23.33
CA GLU A 473 30.57 -2.06 -22.83
C GLU A 473 30.56 -2.22 -21.31
N GLU A 474 30.00 -1.25 -20.55
CA GLU A 474 30.03 -1.23 -19.09
C GLU A 474 28.76 -1.81 -18.42
N GLU A 475 27.68 -2.03 -19.18
CA GLU A 475 26.35 -2.49 -18.75
C GLU A 475 25.66 -1.57 -17.71
N SER A 476 26.41 -0.81 -16.92
CA SER A 476 25.92 0.14 -15.91
C SER A 476 26.93 1.25 -15.67
N ILE A 477 26.46 2.51 -15.70
CA ILE A 477 27.30 3.69 -15.51
C ILE A 477 26.69 4.62 -14.45
N ASP A 478 27.55 5.21 -13.65
CA ASP A 478 27.17 6.23 -12.67
C ASP A 478 27.18 7.63 -13.30
N ARG A 479 26.84 8.62 -12.49
CA ARG A 479 26.80 10.01 -12.91
C ARG A 479 28.15 10.56 -13.41
N GLU A 480 29.27 10.18 -12.77
CA GLU A 480 30.59 10.72 -13.12
C GLU A 480 31.00 10.31 -14.54
N HIS A 481 30.75 9.03 -14.87
CA HIS A 481 31.00 8.54 -16.24
C HIS A 481 30.00 9.10 -17.24
N PHE A 482 28.72 9.25 -16.86
CA PHE A 482 27.70 9.84 -17.73
C PHE A 482 28.03 11.27 -18.15
N LEU A 483 28.52 12.11 -17.24
CA LEU A 483 28.85 13.51 -17.52
C LEU A 483 29.97 13.72 -18.57
N GLN A 484 30.73 12.69 -18.91
CA GLN A 484 31.77 12.76 -19.93
C GLN A 484 31.19 12.84 -21.37
N PHE A 485 29.88 12.57 -21.52
CA PHE A 485 29.22 12.54 -22.84
C PHE A 485 28.28 13.72 -23.09
N ILE A 486 28.21 14.70 -22.17
CA ILE A 486 27.33 15.88 -22.27
C ILE A 486 28.05 17.11 -22.74
#